data_1ec7f27cbc47a9b15357fc229b69441f
#
_entry.id   1ec7f27cbc47a9b15357fc229b69441f
#
_cell.length_a   1.000
_cell.length_b   1.000
_cell.length_c   1.000
_cell.angle_alpha   90.00
_cell.angle_beta   90.00
_cell.angle_gamma   90.00
#
_symmetry.space_group_name_H-M   'P 1'
#
loop_
_entity.id
_entity.type
_entity.pdbx_description
1 polymer ?
#
loop_
_entity_poly.entity_id
_entity_poly.type
_entity_poly.pdbx_seq_one_letter_code
_entity_poly.pdbx_strand_id
1 'polypeptide(L)'
;MSTKRNMKNENFVTFEVAKLLQDKGYREDCCASYITDETGRSELTVVFGVRKFRHLSIYTRFQYEYLAPTLYAAQKWVRTKGKIHIVVELNKHGWYYRLYDTEELSLISQMDGYTDTFEKALNDGIKESLTYL
;
A
#
# COMPACT_ATOMS: atom_id res chain seq x y z
N MET A 1 -6.22 25.81 6.26
CA MET A 1 -6.11 25.17 6.32
C MET A 1 -5.42 24.45 6.59
N SER A 2 -5.31 24.22 6.70
CA SER A 2 -4.70 23.58 7.00
C SER A 2 -3.96 22.75 6.63
N THR A 3 -3.40 22.59 6.69
CA THR A 3 -2.46 21.98 6.21
C THR A 3 -2.30 20.65 6.64
N LYS A 4 -2.86 20.22 7.53
CA LYS A 4 -2.83 18.96 7.88
C LYS A 4 -3.08 18.13 6.77
N ARG A 5 -3.67 18.64 5.89
CA ARG A 5 -3.96 17.95 4.78
C ARG A 5 -2.75 17.63 4.05
N ASN A 6 -1.65 18.01 4.43
CA ASN A 6 -0.43 17.66 3.75
C ASN A 6 -0.17 16.18 3.79
N MET A 7 -0.72 15.49 4.76
CA MET A 7 -0.56 14.05 4.84
C MET A 7 -1.84 13.42 4.36
N LYS A 8 -2.03 13.45 3.05
CA LYS A 8 -3.25 12.91 2.47
C LYS A 8 -3.25 11.40 2.52
N ASN A 9 -4.40 10.83 2.79
CA ASN A 9 -4.54 9.40 2.86
C ASN A 9 -4.14 8.71 1.56
N GLU A 10 -4.32 9.38 0.43
CA GLU A 10 -4.01 8.78 -0.86
C GLU A 10 -2.52 8.52 -1.05
N ASN A 11 -1.65 9.10 -0.20
CA ASN A 11 -0.21 8.86 -0.30
C ASN A 11 0.20 7.56 0.38
N PHE A 12 -0.72 6.91 1.05
CA PHE A 12 -0.47 5.66 1.77
C PHE A 12 -1.27 4.54 1.14
N VAL A 13 -0.82 3.31 1.33
CA VAL A 13 -1.60 2.17 0.87
C VAL A 13 -2.95 2.17 1.58
N THR A 14 -3.95 1.57 0.94
CA THR A 14 -5.27 1.44 1.57
C THR A 14 -5.21 0.41 2.69
N PHE A 15 -6.25 0.39 3.51
CA PHE A 15 -6.34 -0.57 4.60
C PHE A 15 -6.23 -2.01 4.07
N GLU A 16 -6.92 -2.29 2.97
CA GLU A 16 -6.89 -3.62 2.38
C GLU A 16 -5.46 -4.02 1.99
N VAL A 17 -4.73 -3.09 1.37
CA VAL A 17 -3.36 -3.38 0.94
C VAL A 17 -2.43 -3.49 2.15
N ALA A 18 -2.66 -2.68 3.19
CA ALA A 18 -1.85 -2.79 4.41
C ALA A 18 -1.98 -4.18 5.03
N LYS A 19 -3.19 -4.73 5.05
CA LYS A 19 -3.39 -6.09 5.58
C LYS A 19 -2.68 -7.13 4.72
N LEU A 20 -2.79 -6.99 3.40
CA LEU A 20 -2.14 -7.93 2.50
C LEU A 20 -0.62 -7.87 2.63
N LEU A 21 -0.07 -6.67 2.79
CA LEU A 21 1.37 -6.51 2.98
C LEU A 21 1.82 -7.24 4.24
N GLN A 22 1.08 -7.07 5.32
CA GLN A 22 1.43 -7.75 6.57
C GLN A 22 1.37 -9.27 6.39
N ASP A 23 0.36 -9.76 5.69
CA ASP A 23 0.24 -11.20 5.43
C ASP A 23 1.42 -11.73 4.62
N LYS A 24 1.99 -10.89 3.76
CA LYS A 24 3.11 -11.30 2.92
C LYS A 24 4.46 -11.02 3.57
N GLY A 25 4.48 -10.55 4.80
CA GLY A 25 5.72 -10.41 5.55
C GLY A 25 6.31 -9.02 5.62
N TYR A 26 5.54 -8.00 5.25
CA TYR A 26 6.03 -6.62 5.36
C TYR A 26 6.28 -6.28 6.83
N ARG A 27 7.50 -5.88 7.16
CA ARG A 27 7.90 -5.57 8.54
C ARG A 27 8.72 -4.29 8.64
N GLU A 28 8.69 -3.47 7.58
CA GLU A 28 9.50 -2.25 7.55
C GLU A 28 8.87 -1.14 8.39
N ASP A 29 9.72 -0.25 8.89
CA ASP A 29 9.25 0.87 9.68
C ASP A 29 8.38 1.81 8.83
N CYS A 30 7.34 2.36 9.45
CA CYS A 30 6.42 3.27 8.79
C CYS A 30 6.09 4.43 9.70
N CYS A 31 5.58 5.53 9.13
CA CYS A 31 5.11 6.64 9.92
C CYS A 31 3.59 6.64 10.07
N ALA A 32 2.92 5.61 9.59
CA ALA A 32 1.46 5.54 9.65
C ALA A 32 1.01 4.11 9.89
N SER A 33 -0.21 3.97 10.38
CA SER A 33 -0.80 2.66 10.56
C SER A 33 -2.32 2.81 10.52
N TYR A 34 -2.99 1.68 10.22
CA TYR A 34 -4.44 1.61 10.33
C TYR A 34 -4.77 0.95 11.67
N ILE A 35 -5.64 1.58 12.42
CA ILE A 35 -6.10 1.04 13.70
C ILE A 35 -7.57 0.69 13.52
N THR A 36 -7.93 -0.55 13.85
CA THR A 36 -9.29 -1.05 13.70
C THR A 36 -9.96 -1.06 15.07
N ASP A 37 -11.11 -0.41 15.15
CA ASP A 37 -11.84 -0.36 16.43
C ASP A 37 -12.76 -1.58 16.59
N GLU A 38 -13.48 -1.61 17.69
CA GLU A 38 -14.33 -2.75 18.00
C GLU A 38 -15.50 -2.93 17.04
N THR A 39 -15.82 -1.90 16.26
CA THR A 39 -16.90 -2.01 15.28
C THR A 39 -16.39 -2.50 13.93
N GLY A 40 -15.07 -2.73 13.81
CA GLY A 40 -14.49 -3.16 12.55
C GLY A 40 -14.09 -2.01 11.66
N ARG A 41 -14.29 -0.77 12.09
CA ARG A 41 -13.95 0.39 11.31
C ARG A 41 -12.45 0.66 11.45
N SER A 42 -11.77 0.93 10.35
CA SER A 42 -10.34 1.23 10.37
C SER A 42 -10.12 2.69 10.08
N GLU A 43 -9.06 3.23 10.65
CA GLU A 43 -8.73 4.64 10.49
C GLU A 43 -7.23 4.78 10.36
N LEU A 44 -6.79 5.58 9.38
CA LEU A 44 -5.38 5.81 9.16
C LEU A 44 -4.87 6.83 10.17
N THR A 45 -3.82 6.46 10.87
CA THR A 45 -3.17 7.34 11.85
C THR A 45 -1.75 7.59 11.41
N VAL A 46 -1.41 8.87 11.21
CA VAL A 46 -0.06 9.28 10.84
C VAL A 46 0.57 9.93 12.05
N VAL A 47 1.80 9.55 12.37
CA VAL A 47 2.48 10.08 13.55
C VAL A 47 3.81 10.70 13.15
N PHE A 48 4.32 11.57 14.01
CA PHE A 48 5.66 12.08 13.84
C PHE A 48 6.60 10.99 14.36
N GLY A 49 7.52 10.57 13.52
CA GLY A 49 8.46 9.54 13.93
C GLY A 49 8.13 8.23 13.24
N VAL A 50 8.61 7.16 13.80
CA VAL A 50 8.58 5.87 13.16
C VAL A 50 7.67 4.91 13.89
N ARG A 51 6.79 4.22 13.14
CA ARG A 51 6.00 3.13 13.64
C ARG A 51 6.71 1.84 13.29
N LYS A 52 7.09 1.09 14.29
CA LYS A 52 7.76 -0.19 14.05
C LYS A 52 6.75 -1.30 14.02
N PHE A 53 7.08 -2.33 13.25
CA PHE A 53 6.23 -3.51 13.22
C PHE A 53 6.12 -4.10 14.60
N ARG A 54 4.91 -4.50 14.95
CA ARG A 54 4.65 -5.29 16.13
C ARG A 54 3.80 -6.45 15.70
N HIS A 55 3.88 -7.53 16.42
CA HIS A 55 2.97 -8.61 16.14
C HIS A 55 1.58 -8.05 16.11
N LEU A 56 0.73 -8.66 15.31
CA LEU A 56 -0.65 -8.28 15.26
C LEU A 56 -1.14 -8.30 16.69
N SER A 57 -1.07 -7.16 17.32
CA SER A 57 -1.37 -7.10 18.71
C SER A 57 -2.67 -6.37 18.89
N ILE A 58 -3.33 -6.73 19.95
CA ILE A 58 -4.57 -6.11 20.31
C ILE A 58 -4.24 -5.09 21.36
N TYR A 59 -4.42 -3.81 21.05
CA TYR A 59 -4.19 -2.78 22.02
C TYR A 59 -5.18 -2.90 23.16
N THR A 60 -6.40 -3.16 22.78
CA THR A 60 -7.43 -3.55 23.71
C THR A 60 -8.02 -4.77 23.08
N ARG A 61 -8.95 -5.38 23.71
CA ARG A 61 -9.51 -6.60 23.15
C ARG A 61 -10.24 -6.37 21.83
N PHE A 62 -10.35 -5.13 21.33
CA PHE A 62 -11.09 -4.85 20.11
C PHE A 62 -10.31 -4.01 19.09
N GLN A 63 -9.03 -3.80 19.31
CA GLN A 63 -8.26 -2.95 18.41
C GLN A 63 -7.04 -3.67 17.85
N TYR A 64 -6.84 -3.52 16.56
CA TYR A 64 -5.71 -4.10 15.84
C TYR A 64 -5.00 -2.99 15.07
N GLU A 65 -3.70 -3.12 14.92
CA GLU A 65 -2.92 -2.15 14.16
C GLU A 65 -2.23 -2.84 13.00
N TYR A 66 -2.31 -2.21 11.81
CA TYR A 66 -1.61 -2.67 10.61
C TYR A 66 -0.75 -1.52 10.11
N LEU A 67 0.54 -1.76 9.90
CA LEU A 67 1.42 -0.73 9.37
C LEU A 67 0.97 -0.31 7.99
N ALA A 68 1.05 0.98 7.71
CA ALA A 68 0.62 1.55 6.43
C ALA A 68 1.78 2.30 5.81
N PRO A 69 2.56 1.65 4.95
CA PRO A 69 3.63 2.35 4.26
C PRO A 69 3.08 3.33 3.23
N THR A 70 3.92 4.27 2.82
CA THR A 70 3.57 5.09 1.68
C THR A 70 3.52 4.19 0.45
N LEU A 71 2.82 4.67 -0.58
CA LEU A 71 2.75 3.92 -1.83
C LEU A 71 4.15 3.68 -2.41
N TYR A 72 5.02 4.68 -2.32
CA TYR A 72 6.38 4.52 -2.83
C TYR A 72 7.14 3.42 -2.08
N ALA A 73 7.03 3.41 -0.75
CA ALA A 73 7.73 2.41 0.04
C ALA A 73 7.21 1.00 -0.26
N ALA A 74 5.90 0.87 -0.42
CA ALA A 74 5.31 -0.42 -0.75
C ALA A 74 5.73 -0.87 -2.16
N GLN A 75 5.76 0.05 -3.11
CA GLN A 75 6.21 -0.24 -4.47
C GLN A 75 7.65 -0.75 -4.46
N LYS A 76 8.50 -0.09 -3.68
CA LYS A 76 9.91 -0.49 -3.58
C LYS A 76 10.04 -1.87 -2.93
N TRP A 77 9.25 -2.12 -1.90
CA TRP A 77 9.30 -3.40 -1.20
C TRP A 77 8.89 -4.56 -2.13
N VAL A 78 7.83 -4.35 -2.91
CA VAL A 78 7.37 -5.36 -3.87
C VAL A 78 8.47 -5.63 -4.91
N ARG A 79 9.15 -4.59 -5.36
CA ARG A 79 10.23 -4.74 -6.34
C ARG A 79 11.39 -5.52 -5.74
N THR A 80 11.71 -5.24 -4.48
CA THR A 80 12.84 -5.90 -3.82
C THR A 80 12.53 -7.34 -3.46
N LYS A 81 11.35 -7.58 -2.89
CA LYS A 81 10.99 -8.93 -2.42
C LYS A 81 10.41 -9.80 -3.51
N GLY A 82 9.57 -9.24 -4.35
CA GLY A 82 8.86 -10.03 -5.36
C GLY A 82 9.43 -9.93 -6.75
N LYS A 83 10.44 -9.06 -6.94
CA LYS A 83 11.04 -8.85 -8.26
C LYS A 83 10.00 -8.35 -9.26
N ILE A 84 9.06 -7.56 -8.80
CA ILE A 84 8.01 -7.00 -9.65
C ILE A 84 8.12 -5.47 -9.63
N HIS A 85 8.22 -4.89 -10.81
CA HIS A 85 8.25 -3.43 -10.95
C HIS A 85 6.89 -2.96 -11.44
N ILE A 86 6.32 -2.02 -10.73
CA ILE A 86 5.01 -1.47 -11.06
C ILE A 86 5.22 -0.17 -11.79
N VAL A 87 4.67 -0.08 -12.99
CA VAL A 87 4.70 1.15 -13.79
C VAL A 87 3.29 1.69 -13.87
N VAL A 88 3.13 2.98 -13.59
CA VAL A 88 1.84 3.64 -13.71
C VAL A 88 1.92 4.64 -14.85
N GLU A 89 0.97 4.58 -15.75
CA GLU A 89 0.93 5.42 -16.93
C GLU A 89 -0.42 6.09 -17.08
N LEU A 90 -0.43 7.17 -17.86
CA LEU A 90 -1.63 7.93 -18.14
C LEU A 90 -1.93 7.86 -19.64
N ASN A 91 -3.19 7.61 -19.99
CA ASN A 91 -3.63 7.77 -21.36
C ASN A 91 -4.91 8.59 -21.35
N LYS A 92 -5.59 8.70 -22.49
CA LYS A 92 -6.77 9.57 -22.58
C LYS A 92 -7.95 9.09 -21.73
N HIS A 93 -7.92 7.86 -21.26
CA HIS A 93 -9.00 7.31 -20.44
C HIS A 93 -8.72 7.39 -18.95
N GLY A 94 -7.45 7.54 -18.54
CA GLY A 94 -7.09 7.63 -17.14
C GLY A 94 -5.75 6.96 -16.84
N TRP A 95 -5.57 6.65 -15.57
CA TRP A 95 -4.32 6.06 -15.08
C TRP A 95 -4.47 4.55 -15.00
N TYR A 96 -3.39 3.83 -15.33
CA TYR A 96 -3.41 2.37 -15.24
C TYR A 96 -2.00 1.86 -14.92
N TYR A 97 -1.89 0.61 -14.45
CA TYR A 97 -0.59 0.04 -14.10
C TYR A 97 -0.25 -1.13 -15.00
N ARG A 98 1.05 -1.38 -15.08
CA ARG A 98 1.61 -2.60 -15.67
C ARG A 98 2.59 -3.17 -14.67
N LEU A 99 2.67 -4.49 -14.63
CA LEU A 99 3.58 -5.20 -13.76
C LEU A 99 4.62 -5.90 -14.61
N TYR A 100 5.89 -5.69 -14.28
CA TYR A 100 6.99 -6.30 -15.01
C TYR A 100 7.83 -7.16 -14.09
N ASP A 101 8.31 -8.30 -14.60
CA ASP A 101 9.29 -9.12 -13.90
C ASP A 101 10.66 -8.47 -14.11
N THR A 102 11.35 -8.12 -13.03
CA THR A 102 12.61 -7.39 -13.15
C THR A 102 13.78 -8.27 -13.55
N GLU A 103 13.65 -9.58 -13.42
CA GLU A 103 14.72 -10.48 -13.81
C GLU A 103 14.58 -10.90 -15.27
N GLU A 104 13.38 -11.21 -15.71
CA GLU A 104 13.15 -11.62 -17.08
C GLU A 104 12.78 -10.47 -18.00
N LEU A 105 12.55 -9.30 -17.43
CA LEU A 105 12.22 -8.09 -18.18
C LEU A 105 10.99 -8.28 -19.04
N SER A 106 10.01 -9.01 -18.52
CA SER A 106 8.81 -9.31 -19.26
C SER A 106 7.57 -8.79 -18.53
N LEU A 107 6.53 -8.52 -19.30
CA LEU A 107 5.27 -8.07 -18.76
C LEU A 107 4.56 -9.24 -18.07
N ILE A 108 4.18 -9.04 -16.80
CA ILE A 108 3.44 -10.04 -16.04
C ILE A 108 1.95 -9.81 -16.23
N SER A 109 1.51 -8.57 -16.09
CA SER A 109 0.08 -8.26 -16.08
C SER A 109 -0.11 -6.78 -16.33
N GLN A 110 -1.29 -6.43 -16.79
CA GLN A 110 -1.68 -5.04 -17.01
C GLN A 110 -3.08 -4.85 -16.45
N MET A 111 -3.31 -3.68 -15.84
CA MET A 111 -4.60 -3.36 -15.28
C MET A 111 -5.70 -3.45 -16.34
N ASP A 112 -6.83 -4.04 -15.94
CA ASP A 112 -7.99 -4.08 -16.79
C ASP A 112 -8.85 -2.87 -16.43
N GLY A 113 -8.77 -1.82 -17.23
CA GLY A 113 -9.48 -0.58 -16.97
C GLY A 113 -8.55 0.54 -16.55
N TYR A 114 -9.13 1.54 -15.89
CA TYR A 114 -8.41 2.77 -15.57
C TYR A 114 -8.90 3.31 -14.23
N THR A 115 -8.07 4.13 -13.59
CA THR A 115 -8.47 4.87 -12.39
C THR A 115 -8.39 6.36 -12.67
N ASP A 116 -8.96 7.15 -11.77
CA ASP A 116 -8.94 8.61 -11.94
C ASP A 116 -7.70 9.26 -11.34
N THR A 117 -6.86 8.53 -10.61
CA THR A 117 -5.62 9.10 -10.06
C THR A 117 -4.47 8.13 -10.18
N PHE A 118 -3.27 8.70 -10.21
CA PHE A 118 -2.03 7.94 -10.20
C PHE A 118 -1.97 7.04 -8.95
N GLU A 119 -2.35 7.62 -7.81
CA GLU A 119 -2.23 6.91 -6.53
C GLU A 119 -3.13 5.68 -6.48
N LYS A 120 -4.34 5.78 -7.01
CA LYS A 120 -5.22 4.62 -7.04
C LYS A 120 -4.67 3.53 -7.93
N ALA A 121 -4.13 3.90 -9.10
CA ALA A 121 -3.54 2.90 -10.00
C ALA A 121 -2.36 2.22 -9.34
N LEU A 122 -1.50 2.99 -8.65
CA LEU A 122 -0.35 2.40 -7.98
C LEU A 122 -0.78 1.48 -6.86
N ASN A 123 -1.76 1.91 -6.06
CA ASN A 123 -2.27 1.05 -4.97
C ASN A 123 -2.83 -0.26 -5.52
N ASP A 124 -3.56 -0.19 -6.63
CA ASP A 124 -4.12 -1.39 -7.25
C ASP A 124 -3.01 -2.27 -7.81
N GLY A 125 -1.96 -1.66 -8.35
CA GLY A 125 -0.81 -2.42 -8.84
C GLY A 125 -0.08 -3.14 -7.71
N ILE A 126 0.06 -2.48 -6.57
CA ILE A 126 0.65 -3.12 -5.39
C ILE A 126 -0.21 -4.29 -4.98
N LYS A 127 -1.53 -4.08 -4.92
CA LYS A 127 -2.44 -5.14 -4.52
C LYS A 127 -2.31 -6.36 -5.41
N GLU A 128 -2.32 -6.17 -6.72
CA GLU A 128 -2.18 -7.30 -7.63
C GLU A 128 -0.81 -7.95 -7.49
N SER A 129 0.25 -7.17 -7.35
CA SER A 129 1.60 -7.70 -7.20
C SER A 129 1.69 -8.66 -6.03
N LEU A 130 0.98 -8.37 -4.95
CA LEU A 130 1.04 -9.21 -3.75
C LEU A 130 0.47 -10.60 -3.99
N THR A 131 -0.34 -10.79 -5.01
CA THR A 131 -0.87 -12.11 -5.32
C THR A 131 0.20 -13.03 -5.90
N TYR A 132 1.33 -12.48 -6.36
CA TYR A 132 2.42 -13.28 -6.92
C TYR A 132 3.52 -13.57 -5.91
N LEU A 133 3.41 -13.07 -4.68
CA LEU A 133 4.45 -13.27 -3.67
C LEU A 133 4.21 -14.47 -2.77
#